data_46cbddb57158cf24f9be45073c8b7035
#
_entry.id   46cbddb57158cf24f9be45073c8b7035
#
_cell.length_a   1.000
_cell.length_b   1.000
_cell.length_c   1.000
_cell.angle_alpha   90.00
_cell.angle_beta   90.00
_cell.angle_gamma   90.00
#
_symmetry.space_group_name_H-M   'P 1'
#
loop_
_entity.id
_entity.type
_entity.pdbx_description
1 polymer ?
#
loop_
_entity_poly.entity_id
_entity_poly.type
_entity_poly.pdbx_seq_one_letter_code
_entity_poly.pdbx_strand_id
1 'polypeptide(L)'
;MKNNLLAGVAALIAVAAAGTAHAANTEVGTGAKIIAPLEITRTADLYFGTIAPSTTVSDTVIVATDGTRKCGPALTCLTDDQTAAAFAVTGEADAFYTISLPETIKIMNEKGAAMLVSKFFGSKSEGQLLKGEDSFTVGGMLEVVARQDAGRYQGSFTVAVEYQ
;
A
#
# COMPACT_ATOMS: atom_id res chain seq x y z
N MET A 1 -51.08 -42.90 -93.51
CA MET A 1 -51.26 -41.49 -93.97
C MET A 1 -51.49 -40.65 -92.72
N LYS A 2 -50.70 -39.56 -92.60
CA LYS A 2 -50.86 -38.37 -91.73
C LYS A 2 -50.69 -38.58 -90.19
N ASN A 3 -49.52 -38.37 -89.69
CA ASN A 3 -48.96 -37.24 -88.99
C ASN A 3 -49.90 -36.46 -88.08
N ASN A 4 -49.52 -36.39 -86.79
CA ASN A 4 -49.32 -35.08 -86.19
C ASN A 4 -48.49 -35.22 -84.92
N LEU A 5 -47.34 -34.54 -84.87
CA LEU A 5 -46.53 -34.22 -83.73
C LEU A 5 -47.28 -33.27 -82.78
N LEU A 6 -47.26 -33.50 -81.53
CA LEU A 6 -47.46 -32.45 -80.54
C LEU A 6 -46.31 -32.50 -79.51
N ALA A 7 -45.50 -31.46 -79.62
CA ALA A 7 -44.42 -31.18 -78.66
C ALA A 7 -45.03 -30.64 -77.37
N GLY A 8 -44.79 -31.36 -76.28
CA GLY A 8 -45.10 -30.88 -74.91
C GLY A 8 -43.87 -30.23 -74.30
N VAL A 9 -43.94 -28.91 -74.06
CA VAL A 9 -42.95 -28.15 -73.33
C VAL A 9 -43.18 -28.37 -71.84
N ALA A 10 -42.28 -29.09 -71.23
CA ALA A 10 -42.24 -29.20 -69.75
C ALA A 10 -41.54 -27.98 -69.17
N ALA A 11 -42.30 -27.10 -68.58
CA ALA A 11 -41.76 -25.97 -67.74
C ALA A 11 -41.29 -26.47 -66.38
N LEU A 12 -39.99 -26.52 -66.16
CA LEU A 12 -39.43 -26.72 -64.86
C LEU A 12 -39.63 -25.45 -64.04
N ILE A 13 -40.45 -25.48 -63.01
CA ILE A 13 -40.55 -24.47 -61.99
C ILE A 13 -39.51 -24.78 -60.90
N ALA A 14 -38.39 -24.03 -60.91
CA ALA A 14 -37.40 -24.06 -59.82
C ALA A 14 -37.96 -23.27 -58.64
N VAL A 15 -38.41 -23.94 -57.61
CA VAL A 15 -38.77 -23.32 -56.33
C VAL A 15 -37.45 -23.03 -55.61
N ALA A 16 -37.02 -21.77 -55.62
CA ALA A 16 -35.94 -21.31 -54.80
C ALA A 16 -36.44 -21.28 -53.33
N ALA A 17 -36.04 -22.27 -52.55
CA ALA A 17 -36.19 -22.24 -51.09
C ALA A 17 -35.27 -21.15 -50.51
N ALA A 18 -35.80 -19.95 -50.31
CA ALA A 18 -35.12 -18.92 -49.54
C ALA A 18 -35.02 -19.40 -48.06
N GLY A 19 -33.89 -19.98 -47.72
CA GLY A 19 -33.58 -20.33 -46.33
C GLY A 19 -33.49 -19.04 -45.52
N THR A 20 -34.41 -18.85 -44.59
CA THR A 20 -34.32 -17.77 -43.61
C THR A 20 -33.13 -18.03 -42.71
N ALA A 21 -32.06 -17.25 -42.83
CA ALA A 21 -30.94 -17.27 -41.89
C ALA A 21 -31.48 -16.78 -40.53
N HIS A 22 -31.56 -17.68 -39.55
CA HIS A 22 -31.89 -17.32 -38.20
C HIS A 22 -30.59 -16.88 -37.50
N ALA A 23 -30.50 -15.60 -37.17
CA ALA A 23 -29.42 -15.12 -36.31
C ALA A 23 -29.67 -15.66 -34.89
N ALA A 24 -28.71 -16.41 -34.38
CA ALA A 24 -28.71 -16.83 -32.97
C ALA A 24 -28.09 -15.73 -32.14
N ASN A 25 -28.84 -15.18 -31.20
CA ASN A 25 -28.37 -14.18 -30.21
C ASN A 25 -28.36 -14.81 -28.85
N THR A 26 -27.36 -14.44 -28.04
CA THR A 26 -27.31 -14.78 -26.64
C THR A 26 -27.04 -13.52 -25.85
N GLU A 27 -27.64 -13.42 -24.65
CA GLU A 27 -27.36 -12.35 -23.72
C GLU A 27 -26.23 -12.77 -22.80
N VAL A 28 -25.23 -11.89 -22.62
CA VAL A 28 -24.14 -12.07 -21.71
C VAL A 28 -24.27 -11.05 -20.60
N GLY A 29 -24.46 -11.52 -19.35
CA GLY A 29 -24.46 -10.66 -18.18
C GLY A 29 -23.07 -10.07 -17.96
N THR A 30 -23.01 -8.76 -17.71
CA THR A 30 -21.79 -8.04 -17.33
C THR A 30 -22.01 -7.37 -15.98
N GLY A 31 -20.99 -7.38 -15.11
CA GLY A 31 -21.06 -6.75 -13.80
C GLY A 31 -19.70 -6.29 -13.34
N ALA A 32 -19.66 -5.28 -12.46
CA ALA A 32 -18.47 -4.84 -11.75
C ALA A 32 -18.85 -4.51 -10.30
N LYS A 33 -17.96 -4.82 -9.35
CA LYS A 33 -18.04 -4.33 -7.98
C LYS A 33 -16.97 -3.26 -7.80
N ILE A 34 -17.37 -2.08 -7.35
CA ILE A 34 -16.46 -1.00 -6.96
C ILE A 34 -16.39 -1.03 -5.43
N ILE A 35 -15.18 -1.10 -4.89
CA ILE A 35 -14.93 -1.08 -3.45
C ILE A 35 -14.49 0.31 -3.00
N ALA A 36 -14.59 0.59 -1.69
CA ALA A 36 -14.11 1.84 -1.12
C ALA A 36 -12.59 1.99 -1.34
N PRO A 37 -12.07 3.20 -1.59
CA PRO A 37 -10.64 3.44 -1.67
C PRO A 37 -9.97 3.17 -0.32
N LEU A 38 -8.72 2.68 -0.36
CA LEU A 38 -7.89 2.53 0.83
C LEU A 38 -7.24 3.87 1.15
N GLU A 39 -7.41 4.36 2.37
CA GLU A 39 -6.83 5.61 2.85
C GLU A 39 -6.00 5.37 4.11
N ILE A 40 -4.89 6.09 4.24
CA ILE A 40 -4.04 6.10 5.42
C ILE A 40 -3.89 7.52 5.96
N THR A 41 -4.11 7.68 7.26
CA THR A 41 -3.96 8.94 7.96
C THR A 41 -2.95 8.79 9.09
N ARG A 42 -1.93 9.67 9.12
CA ARG A 42 -1.00 9.75 10.24
C ARG A 42 -1.67 10.41 11.44
N THR A 43 -1.63 9.76 12.60
CA THR A 43 -2.19 10.27 13.86
C THR A 43 -1.11 10.67 14.87
N ALA A 44 0.12 10.13 14.74
CA ALA A 44 1.28 10.54 15.54
C ALA A 44 2.57 10.43 14.72
N ASP A 45 3.57 11.24 15.05
CA ASP A 45 4.91 11.20 14.47
C ASP A 45 5.84 10.25 15.25
N LEU A 46 6.86 9.71 14.55
CA LEU A 46 7.96 9.02 15.20
C LEU A 46 8.93 10.05 15.77
N TYR A 47 9.13 10.03 17.06
CA TYR A 47 10.04 10.92 17.76
C TYR A 47 10.93 10.13 18.74
N PHE A 48 12.23 10.36 18.68
CA PHE A 48 13.21 9.64 19.50
C PHE A 48 13.51 10.32 20.84
N GLY A 49 12.95 11.52 21.08
CA GLY A 49 13.20 12.30 22.28
C GLY A 49 14.51 13.08 22.23
N THR A 50 14.93 13.59 23.37
CA THR A 50 16.19 14.34 23.52
C THR A 50 17.30 13.39 23.95
N ILE A 51 18.41 13.42 23.19
CA ILE A 51 19.52 12.48 23.33
C ILE A 51 20.83 13.27 23.41
N ALA A 52 21.68 12.95 24.42
CA ALA A 52 23.04 13.41 24.48
C ALA A 52 23.98 12.31 23.93
N PRO A 53 24.78 12.61 22.88
CA PRO A 53 25.69 11.66 22.25
C PRO A 53 26.92 11.42 23.14
N SER A 54 27.54 10.27 22.96
CA SER A 54 28.86 9.99 23.50
C SER A 54 29.95 10.82 22.77
N THR A 55 31.03 11.08 23.46
CA THR A 55 32.20 11.76 22.85
C THR A 55 33.15 10.79 22.14
N THR A 56 33.01 9.49 22.33
CA THR A 56 33.98 8.49 21.90
C THR A 56 33.40 7.32 21.10
N VAL A 57 32.14 6.96 21.33
CA VAL A 57 31.53 5.75 20.78
C VAL A 57 30.18 6.10 20.15
N SER A 58 29.92 5.58 18.96
CA SER A 58 28.61 5.62 18.33
C SER A 58 27.69 4.55 18.94
N ASP A 59 26.40 4.84 19.03
CA ASP A 59 25.40 3.92 19.60
C ASP A 59 24.02 4.20 18.98
N THR A 60 23.00 3.46 19.41
CA THR A 60 21.66 3.53 18.82
C THR A 60 20.60 3.84 19.88
N VAL A 61 19.53 4.49 19.42
CA VAL A 61 18.27 4.65 20.17
C VAL A 61 17.17 3.95 19.42
N ILE A 62 16.40 3.12 20.10
CA ILE A 62 15.26 2.40 19.55
C ILE A 62 13.99 2.93 20.22
N VAL A 63 13.02 3.30 19.40
CA VAL A 63 11.62 3.50 19.81
C VAL A 63 10.83 2.31 19.28
N ALA A 64 10.27 1.52 20.17
CA ALA A 64 9.45 0.37 19.82
C ALA A 64 8.03 0.79 19.38
N THR A 65 7.27 -0.14 18.83
CA THR A 65 5.91 0.12 18.32
C THR A 65 4.90 0.49 19.42
N ASP A 66 5.19 0.14 20.67
CA ASP A 66 4.43 0.53 21.86
C ASP A 66 4.83 1.91 22.43
N GLY A 67 5.78 2.61 21.78
CA GLY A 67 6.30 3.90 22.22
C GLY A 67 7.41 3.81 23.27
N THR A 68 7.78 2.63 23.75
CA THR A 68 8.89 2.48 24.69
C THR A 68 10.23 2.80 24.01
N ARG A 69 11.14 3.49 24.73
CA ARG A 69 12.46 3.84 24.24
C ARG A 69 13.54 3.02 24.92
N LYS A 70 14.47 2.51 24.12
CA LYS A 70 15.70 1.90 24.61
C LYS A 70 16.90 2.69 24.10
N CYS A 71 17.66 3.25 25.01
CA CYS A 71 18.92 3.93 24.71
C CYS A 71 20.08 2.96 24.81
N GLY A 72 20.99 3.07 23.87
CA GLY A 72 22.27 2.38 23.95
C GLY A 72 23.09 2.88 25.14
N PRO A 73 23.97 2.02 25.72
CA PRO A 73 24.69 2.31 26.97
C PRO A 73 25.67 3.49 26.85
N ALA A 74 26.05 3.87 25.62
CA ALA A 74 26.94 5.02 25.38
C ALA A 74 26.21 6.36 25.24
N LEU A 75 24.87 6.35 25.25
CA LEU A 75 24.03 7.53 25.08
C LEU A 75 23.32 7.87 26.39
N THR A 76 22.98 9.15 26.55
CA THR A 76 22.09 9.59 27.62
C THR A 76 20.78 10.12 27.01
N CYS A 77 19.66 9.46 27.31
CA CYS A 77 18.33 9.95 26.96
C CYS A 77 17.79 10.82 28.10
N LEU A 78 17.45 12.06 27.79
CA LEU A 78 17.19 13.10 28.79
C LEU A 78 15.71 13.31 29.09
N THR A 79 14.81 12.96 28.15
CA THR A 79 13.37 13.19 28.28
C THR A 79 12.61 11.93 27.93
N ASP A 80 11.37 11.80 28.40
CA ASP A 80 10.44 10.70 28.09
C ASP A 80 9.35 11.15 27.12
N ASP A 81 9.69 12.04 26.19
CA ASP A 81 8.80 12.59 25.18
C ASP A 81 8.85 11.85 23.83
N GLN A 82 9.53 10.70 23.79
CA GLN A 82 9.55 9.85 22.59
C GLN A 82 8.15 9.31 22.26
N THR A 83 7.88 9.15 20.95
CA THR A 83 6.64 8.58 20.44
C THR A 83 6.90 7.63 19.28
N ALA A 84 6.14 6.53 19.19
CA ALA A 84 6.03 5.78 17.95
C ALA A 84 5.11 6.51 16.97
N ALA A 85 5.38 6.41 15.68
CA ALA A 85 4.43 6.88 14.69
C ALA A 85 3.16 6.03 14.76
N ALA A 86 2.00 6.66 14.56
CA ALA A 86 0.72 5.98 14.56
C ALA A 86 -0.09 6.35 13.32
N PHE A 87 -0.80 5.36 12.80
CA PHE A 87 -1.58 5.48 11.57
C PHE A 87 -2.96 4.87 11.76
N ALA A 88 -3.97 5.53 11.19
CA ALA A 88 -5.30 4.99 10.98
C ALA A 88 -5.45 4.63 9.50
N VAL A 89 -6.07 3.49 9.21
CA VAL A 89 -6.35 3.00 7.86
C VAL A 89 -7.84 2.82 7.72
N THR A 90 -8.41 3.30 6.61
CA THR A 90 -9.82 3.15 6.29
C THR A 90 -10.00 2.63 4.87
N GLY A 91 -11.08 1.90 4.61
CA GLY A 91 -11.36 1.33 3.29
C GLY A 91 -12.55 0.37 3.28
N GLU A 92 -12.54 -0.59 2.35
CA GLU A 92 -13.60 -1.60 2.23
C GLU A 92 -13.67 -2.48 3.48
N ALA A 93 -14.86 -2.65 4.03
CA ALA A 93 -15.08 -3.47 5.23
C ALA A 93 -14.63 -4.92 5.00
N ASP A 94 -13.97 -5.48 6.01
CA ASP A 94 -13.45 -6.85 6.05
C ASP A 94 -12.34 -7.17 5.02
N ALA A 95 -11.91 -6.17 4.23
CA ALA A 95 -10.79 -6.34 3.29
C ALA A 95 -9.44 -6.44 4.02
N PHE A 96 -8.51 -7.17 3.42
CA PHE A 96 -7.13 -7.28 3.88
C PHE A 96 -6.22 -6.30 3.15
N TYR A 97 -5.17 -5.86 3.83
CA TYR A 97 -4.17 -4.95 3.26
C TYR A 97 -2.77 -5.26 3.78
N THR A 98 -1.77 -4.89 3.02
CA THR A 98 -0.35 -4.98 3.39
C THR A 98 0.21 -3.60 3.73
N ILE A 99 1.26 -3.58 4.56
CA ILE A 99 1.96 -2.37 4.99
C ILE A 99 3.41 -2.47 4.52
N SER A 100 3.86 -1.45 3.78
CA SER A 100 5.24 -1.31 3.33
C SER A 100 5.93 -0.15 4.05
N LEU A 101 7.07 -0.44 4.66
CA LEU A 101 7.90 0.52 5.37
C LEU A 101 9.23 0.71 4.61
N PRO A 102 9.86 1.90 4.68
CA PRO A 102 11.18 2.10 4.11
C PRO A 102 12.25 1.35 4.93
N GLU A 103 13.36 1.02 4.29
CA GLU A 103 14.49 0.40 4.99
C GLU A 103 15.23 1.42 5.86
N THR A 104 15.57 2.57 5.28
CA THR A 104 16.36 3.61 5.94
C THR A 104 15.94 5.00 5.49
N ILE A 105 16.12 6.01 6.35
CA ILE A 105 16.01 7.41 5.97
C ILE A 105 17.13 8.23 6.66
N LYS A 106 17.43 9.39 6.08
CA LYS A 106 18.26 10.41 6.74
C LYS A 106 17.39 11.52 7.31
N ILE A 107 17.68 11.90 8.54
CA ILE A 107 17.14 13.10 9.17
C ILE A 107 18.29 14.11 9.30
N MET A 108 18.00 15.40 9.17
CA MET A 108 19.04 16.44 9.12
C MET A 108 18.69 17.60 10.05
N ASN A 109 19.71 18.26 10.58
CA ASN A 109 19.56 19.51 11.30
C ASN A 109 19.72 20.72 10.35
N GLU A 110 19.46 21.91 10.84
CA GLU A 110 19.55 23.18 10.07
C GLU A 110 20.96 23.46 9.53
N LYS A 111 22.00 22.87 10.12
CA LYS A 111 23.40 23.00 9.68
C LYS A 111 23.81 21.97 8.66
N GLY A 112 22.91 21.05 8.26
CA GLY A 112 23.16 19.99 7.32
C GLY A 112 23.83 18.73 7.91
N ALA A 113 24.04 18.66 9.24
CA ALA A 113 24.45 17.43 9.88
C ALA A 113 23.32 16.40 9.81
N ALA A 114 23.67 15.15 9.48
CA ALA A 114 22.71 14.08 9.26
C ALA A 114 22.82 12.99 10.34
N MET A 115 21.71 12.33 10.57
CA MET A 115 21.59 11.07 11.32
C MET A 115 20.80 10.06 10.47
N LEU A 116 21.05 8.78 10.71
CA LEU A 116 20.38 7.70 9.99
C LEU A 116 19.35 7.03 10.89
N VAL A 117 18.10 6.95 10.42
CA VAL A 117 17.15 5.98 10.93
C VAL A 117 17.36 4.71 10.10
N SER A 118 18.01 3.71 10.69
CA SER A 118 18.54 2.54 9.97
C SER A 118 17.58 1.36 9.92
N LYS A 119 16.48 1.43 10.67
CA LYS A 119 15.47 0.37 10.68
C LYS A 119 14.13 0.90 11.14
N PHE A 120 13.05 0.37 10.53
CA PHE A 120 11.68 0.61 10.95
C PHE A 120 11.02 -0.70 11.38
N PHE A 121 10.12 -0.62 12.36
CA PHE A 121 9.38 -1.74 12.90
C PHE A 121 7.89 -1.42 12.86
N GLY A 122 7.11 -2.18 12.09
CA GLY A 122 5.65 -2.13 12.17
C GLY A 122 5.12 -2.98 13.32
N SER A 123 4.04 -2.55 13.97
CA SER A 123 3.30 -3.41 14.92
C SER A 123 2.66 -4.60 14.21
N LYS A 124 2.47 -4.49 12.89
CA LYS A 124 2.00 -5.53 11.98
C LYS A 124 2.58 -5.27 10.58
N SER A 125 2.64 -6.28 9.72
CA SER A 125 3.01 -6.18 8.29
C SER A 125 1.79 -6.22 7.38
N GLU A 126 0.66 -6.68 7.89
CA GLU A 126 -0.64 -6.79 7.22
C GLU A 126 -1.76 -6.53 8.23
N GLY A 127 -2.94 -6.18 7.76
CA GLY A 127 -4.11 -5.94 8.58
C GLY A 127 -5.41 -6.31 7.89
N GLN A 128 -6.48 -6.33 8.66
CA GLN A 128 -7.85 -6.47 8.18
C GLN A 128 -8.66 -5.26 8.64
N LEU A 129 -9.40 -4.65 7.71
CA LEU A 129 -10.27 -3.51 7.98
C LEU A 129 -11.58 -3.98 8.62
N LEU A 130 -11.57 -4.17 9.94
CA LEU A 130 -12.79 -4.55 10.67
C LEU A 130 -13.77 -3.38 10.61
N LYS A 131 -14.94 -3.60 9.98
CA LYS A 131 -15.93 -2.55 9.71
C LYS A 131 -15.40 -1.37 8.89
N GLY A 132 -14.36 -1.59 8.10
CA GLY A 132 -13.73 -0.57 7.27
C GLY A 132 -12.63 0.24 7.94
N GLU A 133 -12.19 -0.11 9.16
CA GLU A 133 -11.20 0.62 9.93
C GLU A 133 -10.15 -0.31 10.54
N ASP A 134 -8.90 0.16 10.62
CA ASP A 134 -7.82 -0.48 11.36
C ASP A 134 -6.78 0.58 11.76
N SER A 135 -5.83 0.20 12.62
CA SER A 135 -4.72 1.06 13.03
C SER A 135 -3.45 0.26 13.25
N PHE A 136 -2.32 0.91 13.08
CA PHE A 136 -1.02 0.34 13.41
C PHE A 136 -0.03 1.42 13.82
N THR A 137 1.06 0.98 14.43
CA THR A 137 2.16 1.84 14.88
C THR A 137 3.47 1.44 14.24
N VAL A 138 4.38 2.41 14.13
CA VAL A 138 5.72 2.21 13.58
C VAL A 138 6.75 2.79 14.53
N GLY A 139 7.65 1.94 14.97
CA GLY A 139 8.86 2.31 15.68
C GLY A 139 10.07 2.40 14.75
N GLY A 140 11.23 2.76 15.30
CA GLY A 140 12.47 2.86 14.52
C GLY A 140 13.73 2.80 15.35
N MET A 141 14.85 2.62 14.65
CA MET A 141 16.19 2.66 15.21
C MET A 141 16.97 3.85 14.65
N LEU A 142 17.39 4.75 15.52
CA LEU A 142 18.21 5.92 15.20
C LEU A 142 19.68 5.63 15.53
N GLU A 143 20.57 5.85 14.58
CA GLU A 143 22.01 5.80 14.78
C GLU A 143 22.53 7.17 15.20
N VAL A 144 23.26 7.20 16.33
CA VAL A 144 23.86 8.40 16.90
C VAL A 144 25.39 8.21 16.90
N VAL A 145 26.09 8.97 16.07
CA VAL A 145 27.54 8.88 16.00
C VAL A 145 28.20 9.59 17.20
N ALA A 146 29.42 9.19 17.51
CA ALA A 146 30.20 9.90 18.52
C ALA A 146 30.35 11.37 18.14
N ARG A 147 30.18 12.28 19.12
CA ARG A 147 30.22 13.73 18.92
C ARG A 147 29.20 14.24 17.87
N GLN A 148 28.04 13.59 17.75
CA GLN A 148 26.98 14.06 16.88
C GLN A 148 26.70 15.55 17.14
N ASP A 149 26.63 16.35 16.10
CA ASP A 149 26.38 17.79 16.22
C ASP A 149 25.06 18.09 16.93
N ALA A 150 25.09 19.05 17.84
CA ALA A 150 23.90 19.48 18.52
C ALA A 150 22.92 20.18 17.57
N GLY A 151 21.63 19.92 17.71
CA GLY A 151 20.59 20.55 16.92
C GLY A 151 19.30 19.72 16.92
N ARG A 152 18.25 20.30 16.33
CA ARG A 152 17.01 19.59 16.07
C ARG A 152 17.11 18.89 14.73
N TYR A 153 16.97 17.58 14.73
CA TYR A 153 17.02 16.74 13.52
C TYR A 153 15.59 16.43 13.06
N GLN A 154 15.32 16.64 11.78
CA GLN A 154 14.02 16.44 11.18
C GLN A 154 14.16 15.73 9.84
N GLY A 155 13.16 14.94 9.47
CA GLY A 155 13.03 14.25 8.21
C GLY A 155 11.64 13.64 8.10
N SER A 156 11.37 12.98 6.99
CA SER A 156 10.10 12.30 6.75
C SER A 156 10.35 10.93 6.11
N PHE A 157 9.43 10.01 6.33
CA PHE A 157 9.39 8.73 5.64
C PHE A 157 7.99 8.46 5.12
N THR A 158 7.92 7.62 4.10
CA THR A 158 6.64 7.23 3.49
C THR A 158 6.27 5.83 3.96
N VAL A 159 5.03 5.67 4.35
CA VAL A 159 4.38 4.38 4.62
C VAL A 159 3.36 4.16 3.52
N ALA A 160 3.39 3.00 2.88
CA ALA A 160 2.40 2.62 1.88
C ALA A 160 1.51 1.49 2.41
N VAL A 161 0.24 1.53 2.02
CA VAL A 161 -0.74 0.46 2.27
C VAL A 161 -1.40 0.08 0.95
N GLU A 162 -1.59 -1.22 0.72
CA GLU A 162 -2.18 -1.75 -0.51
C GLU A 162 -3.16 -2.87 -0.18
N TYR A 163 -4.30 -2.94 -0.89
CA TYR A 163 -5.21 -4.09 -0.79
C TYR A 163 -4.52 -5.38 -1.25
N GLN A 164 -4.89 -6.49 -0.62
CA GLN A 164 -4.49 -7.84 -1.03
C GLN A 164 -5.47 -8.43 -2.05
#